data_06dcb70871b7502100681cde95db028d
#
_entry.id   06dcb70871b7502100681cde95db028d
#
_cell.length_a   1.000
_cell.length_b   1.000
_cell.length_c   1.000
_cell.angle_alpha   90.00
_cell.angle_beta   90.00
_cell.angle_gamma   90.00
#
_symmetry.space_group_name_H-M   'P 1'
#
loop_
_entity.id
_entity.type
_entity.pdbx_description
1 polymer ?
#
loop_
_entity_poly.entity_id
_entity_poly.type
_entity_poly.pdbx_seq_one_letter_code
_entity_poly.pdbx_strand_id
1 'polypeptide(L)'
;MENLDWANIGFGYRKTNYNVRCHYKDGAWGAVEAHTDENINIHMAATCLHYGQSAFEGLKAFRGKDGKIRVFRLEANAERLRNSCDGILMPHISTELFREMVTKAVELNKEFVPPYGSGASLYIRPLLIGTSAQVGVNPSKEYLFIIFVTPVGPYFKKGFAVNDFVIYRHCDRAAPLGTGRFKVGGNYAAGMKASCQAHSEGYACEIYLDAKEKKYIDECGAANFIGIKGNSYVTPKSTSILPSITNNSLMRLAADMGMTVEQRQVPEEELATFDEAGACGTAAVVSPIGRIDDVENGVSYQISKDGKPGPVLTELYTRLRAIQYGDVADPYGWVTVIE
;
A
#
# COMPACT_ATOMS: atom_id res chain seq x y z
N MET A 1 -14.25 14.31 21.27
CA MET A 1 -13.63 13.09 20.69
C MET A 1 -14.01 11.94 21.59
N GLU A 2 -14.63 10.88 21.04
CA GLU A 2 -14.70 9.61 21.75
C GLU A 2 -13.29 9.14 22.10
N ASN A 3 -13.14 8.54 23.26
CA ASN A 3 -11.87 7.98 23.72
C ASN A 3 -11.54 6.79 22.80
N LEU A 4 -10.83 7.02 21.70
CA LEU A 4 -10.44 5.97 20.76
C LEU A 4 -9.44 5.03 21.43
N ASP A 5 -9.75 3.75 21.47
CA ASP A 5 -8.81 2.72 21.88
C ASP A 5 -7.80 2.49 20.75
N TRP A 6 -6.72 3.29 20.77
CA TRP A 6 -5.68 3.27 19.76
C TRP A 6 -4.98 1.93 19.62
N ALA A 7 -4.93 1.14 20.68
CA ALA A 7 -4.27 -0.18 20.69
C ALA A 7 -5.07 -1.21 19.89
N ASN A 8 -6.41 -1.08 19.85
CA ASN A 8 -7.32 -2.05 19.22
C ASN A 8 -8.09 -1.46 18.04
N ILE A 9 -7.63 -0.35 17.46
CA ILE A 9 -8.39 0.39 16.44
C ILE A 9 -8.64 -0.39 15.15
N GLY A 10 -7.80 -1.39 14.79
CA GLY A 10 -7.91 -2.16 13.55
C GLY A 10 -7.68 -1.35 12.29
N PHE A 11 -7.96 -1.93 11.10
CA PHE A 11 -7.76 -1.28 9.79
C PHE A 11 -9.10 -1.03 9.08
N GLY A 12 -10.12 -0.58 9.81
CA GLY A 12 -11.45 -0.23 9.29
C GLY A 12 -11.61 1.27 9.07
N TYR A 13 -12.59 1.64 8.21
CA TYR A 13 -12.96 3.04 8.04
C TYR A 13 -13.57 3.62 9.32
N ARG A 14 -13.11 4.81 9.67
CA ARG A 14 -13.69 5.64 10.73
C ARG A 14 -13.85 7.05 10.23
N LYS A 15 -15.00 7.65 10.52
CA LYS A 15 -15.31 9.03 10.16
C LYS A 15 -14.32 9.98 10.81
N THR A 16 -13.89 10.96 10.03
CA THR A 16 -13.14 12.15 10.49
C THR A 16 -13.92 13.42 10.13
N ASN A 17 -13.39 14.59 10.48
CA ASN A 17 -14.17 15.83 10.33
C ASN A 17 -14.31 16.26 8.88
N TYR A 18 -13.25 16.08 8.06
CA TYR A 18 -13.21 16.62 6.72
C TYR A 18 -12.59 15.63 5.71
N ASN A 19 -13.08 15.71 4.48
CA ASN A 19 -12.37 15.26 3.30
C ASN A 19 -12.09 16.47 2.39
N VAL A 20 -11.12 16.34 1.49
CA VAL A 20 -10.69 17.38 0.56
C VAL A 20 -10.97 16.93 -0.86
N ARG A 21 -11.60 17.78 -1.66
CA ARG A 21 -12.04 17.48 -3.03
C ARG A 21 -11.50 18.51 -4.02
N CYS A 22 -11.23 18.05 -5.23
CA CYS A 22 -10.88 18.90 -6.36
C CYS A 22 -11.47 18.27 -7.63
N HIS A 23 -12.23 19.06 -8.40
CA HIS A 23 -12.84 18.62 -9.65
C HIS A 23 -11.93 18.94 -10.84
N TYR A 24 -11.89 18.04 -11.81
CA TYR A 24 -11.30 18.27 -13.13
C TYR A 24 -12.41 18.39 -14.14
N LYS A 25 -12.45 19.52 -14.82
CA LYS A 25 -13.44 19.83 -15.86
C LYS A 25 -12.85 20.77 -16.90
N ASP A 26 -13.28 20.69 -18.14
CA ASP A 26 -12.85 21.54 -19.25
C ASP A 26 -11.33 21.63 -19.41
N GLY A 27 -10.62 20.53 -19.11
CA GLY A 27 -9.16 20.43 -19.28
C GLY A 27 -8.34 20.95 -18.09
N ALA A 28 -8.96 21.35 -16.97
CA ALA A 28 -8.26 21.95 -15.83
C ALA A 28 -8.76 21.41 -14.48
N TRP A 29 -7.87 21.42 -13.48
CA TRP A 29 -8.21 21.23 -12.07
C TRP A 29 -8.80 22.52 -11.49
N GLY A 30 -9.89 22.40 -10.74
CA GLY A 30 -10.57 23.49 -10.08
C GLY A 30 -9.99 23.82 -8.70
N ALA A 31 -10.80 24.46 -7.86
CA ALA A 31 -10.42 24.80 -6.50
C ALA A 31 -10.33 23.57 -5.58
N VAL A 32 -9.46 23.66 -4.57
CA VAL A 32 -9.33 22.68 -3.49
C VAL A 32 -10.32 23.01 -2.37
N GLU A 33 -11.33 22.19 -2.19
CA GLU A 33 -12.44 22.39 -1.27
C GLU A 33 -12.42 21.37 -0.12
N ALA A 34 -12.77 21.82 1.09
CA ALA A 34 -12.98 20.97 2.26
C ALA A 34 -14.46 20.67 2.44
N HIS A 35 -14.80 19.41 2.68
CA HIS A 35 -16.17 18.92 2.85
C HIS A 35 -16.30 18.10 4.12
N THR A 36 -17.43 18.26 4.82
CA THR A 36 -17.81 17.45 6.00
C THR A 36 -18.69 16.25 5.62
N ASP A 37 -19.30 16.28 4.43
CA ASP A 37 -20.13 15.19 3.91
C ASP A 37 -19.22 14.06 3.38
N GLU A 38 -19.47 12.85 3.85
CA GLU A 38 -18.75 11.62 3.44
C GLU A 38 -19.27 11.05 2.13
N ASN A 39 -20.45 11.47 1.69
CA ASN A 39 -21.06 11.01 0.48
C ASN A 39 -20.63 11.89 -0.72
N ILE A 40 -20.54 11.25 -1.88
CA ILE A 40 -20.34 11.93 -3.15
C ILE A 40 -21.55 11.68 -4.05
N ASN A 41 -22.02 12.72 -4.72
CA ASN A 41 -23.07 12.58 -5.72
C ASN A 41 -22.42 12.44 -7.10
N ILE A 42 -22.56 11.28 -7.72
CA ILE A 42 -22.08 10.99 -9.07
C ILE A 42 -23.20 10.39 -9.92
N HIS A 43 -23.13 10.68 -11.23
CA HIS A 43 -24.13 10.15 -12.16
C HIS A 43 -24.04 8.63 -12.27
N MET A 44 -25.19 7.93 -12.37
CA MET A 44 -25.21 6.46 -12.45
C MET A 44 -24.43 5.88 -13.64
N ALA A 45 -24.19 6.63 -14.70
CA ALA A 45 -23.40 6.25 -15.87
C ALA A 45 -21.93 6.72 -15.78
N ALA A 46 -21.44 7.06 -14.58
CA ALA A 46 -20.02 7.46 -14.40
C ALA A 46 -19.08 6.32 -14.76
N THR A 47 -17.96 6.65 -15.43
CA THR A 47 -16.97 5.65 -15.92
C THR A 47 -16.36 4.83 -14.80
N CYS A 48 -16.20 5.40 -13.61
CA CYS A 48 -15.67 4.66 -12.45
C CYS A 48 -16.60 3.52 -12.00
N LEU A 49 -17.91 3.65 -12.18
CA LEU A 49 -18.89 2.63 -11.77
C LEU A 49 -18.97 1.45 -12.75
N HIS A 50 -18.80 1.72 -14.04
CA HIS A 50 -18.99 0.71 -15.09
C HIS A 50 -17.67 0.13 -15.60
N TYR A 51 -16.62 0.94 -15.71
CA TYR A 51 -15.36 0.55 -16.35
C TYR A 51 -14.19 0.58 -15.40
N GLY A 52 -14.43 0.81 -14.09
CA GLY A 52 -13.39 0.82 -13.08
C GLY A 52 -12.33 1.91 -13.30
N GLN A 53 -12.66 3.03 -13.98
CA GLN A 53 -11.72 4.14 -14.18
C GLN A 53 -11.50 4.88 -12.87
N SER A 54 -10.66 4.27 -12.01
CA SER A 54 -10.36 4.68 -10.66
C SER A 54 -8.92 4.32 -10.30
N ALA A 55 -8.15 5.31 -9.88
CA ALA A 55 -6.80 5.15 -9.33
C ALA A 55 -6.77 5.67 -7.89
N PHE A 56 -5.94 5.07 -7.05
CA PHE A 56 -5.85 5.49 -5.65
C PHE A 56 -4.43 5.38 -5.11
N GLU A 57 -4.19 6.04 -3.98
CA GLU A 57 -2.96 5.95 -3.23
C GLU A 57 -3.21 5.61 -1.77
N GLY A 58 -2.14 5.33 -1.06
CA GLY A 58 -2.18 5.10 0.37
C GLY A 58 -0.90 5.59 1.03
N LEU A 59 -1.05 6.59 1.88
CA LEU A 59 0.02 7.15 2.68
C LEU A 59 -0.33 7.02 4.16
N LYS A 60 0.64 7.34 5.03
CA LYS A 60 0.41 7.42 6.47
C LYS A 60 1.03 8.70 7.03
N ALA A 61 0.32 9.31 7.97
CA ALA A 61 0.85 10.35 8.82
C ALA A 61 1.07 9.81 10.25
N PHE A 62 2.17 10.23 10.84
CA PHE A 62 2.66 9.79 12.15
C PHE A 62 2.89 10.99 13.05
N ARG A 63 2.53 10.89 14.33
CA ARG A 63 2.90 11.87 15.34
C ARG A 63 4.22 11.44 15.98
N GLY A 64 5.23 12.29 15.85
CA GLY A 64 6.51 12.05 16.49
C GLY A 64 6.50 12.36 17.98
N LYS A 65 7.55 11.97 18.68
CA LYS A 65 7.77 12.26 20.10
C LYS A 65 7.80 13.77 20.40
N ASP A 66 8.23 14.57 19.42
CA ASP A 66 8.26 16.04 19.45
C ASP A 66 6.88 16.69 19.16
N GLY A 67 5.82 15.89 19.00
CA GLY A 67 4.46 16.33 18.71
C GLY A 67 4.20 16.67 17.23
N LYS A 68 5.24 16.77 16.38
CA LYS A 68 5.09 17.10 14.96
C LYS A 68 4.44 15.96 14.20
N ILE A 69 3.65 16.31 13.18
CA ILE A 69 3.02 15.33 12.28
C ILE A 69 3.89 15.18 11.03
N ARG A 70 4.12 13.94 10.63
CA ARG A 70 5.00 13.57 9.52
C ARG A 70 4.28 12.68 8.53
N VAL A 71 4.31 13.05 7.25
CA VAL A 71 3.82 12.24 6.14
C VAL A 71 5.01 11.60 5.44
N PHE A 72 4.96 10.28 5.26
CA PHE A 72 6.07 9.52 4.67
C PHE A 72 5.94 9.39 3.16
N ARG A 73 7.00 9.75 2.41
CA ARG A 73 7.14 9.58 0.94
C ARG A 73 6.01 10.21 0.12
N LEU A 74 5.59 11.40 0.48
CA LEU A 74 4.48 12.11 -0.17
C LEU A 74 4.70 12.26 -1.69
N GLU A 75 5.87 12.74 -2.11
CA GLU A 75 6.23 12.97 -3.52
C GLU A 75 6.25 11.67 -4.34
N ALA A 76 6.77 10.59 -3.76
CA ALA A 76 6.80 9.29 -4.43
C ALA A 76 5.38 8.72 -4.65
N ASN A 77 4.44 9.00 -3.72
CA ASN A 77 3.03 8.64 -3.92
C ASN A 77 2.38 9.50 -5.01
N ALA A 78 2.69 10.80 -5.08
CA ALA A 78 2.21 11.67 -6.16
C ALA A 78 2.70 11.19 -7.54
N GLU A 79 3.97 10.81 -7.64
CA GLU A 79 4.56 10.26 -8.87
C GLU A 79 3.91 8.94 -9.27
N ARG A 80 3.71 8.02 -8.32
CA ARG A 80 3.07 6.72 -8.60
C ARG A 80 1.61 6.89 -9.00
N LEU A 81 0.89 7.86 -8.44
CA LEU A 81 -0.46 8.19 -8.89
C LEU A 81 -0.46 8.64 -10.37
N ARG A 82 0.49 9.50 -10.78
CA ARG A 82 0.64 9.89 -12.19
C ARG A 82 0.88 8.69 -13.09
N ASN A 83 1.78 7.78 -12.71
CA ASN A 83 2.01 6.53 -13.44
C ASN A 83 0.75 5.67 -13.55
N SER A 84 -0.09 5.65 -12.50
CA SER A 84 -1.38 4.94 -12.54
C SER A 84 -2.39 5.65 -13.45
N CYS A 85 -2.37 6.99 -13.49
CA CYS A 85 -3.20 7.77 -14.41
C CYS A 85 -2.86 7.47 -15.87
N ASP A 86 -1.56 7.37 -16.22
CA ASP A 86 -1.12 7.00 -17.57
C ASP A 86 -1.67 5.62 -17.96
N GLY A 87 -1.68 4.67 -17.02
CA GLY A 87 -2.14 3.31 -17.27
C GLY A 87 -3.61 3.17 -17.63
N ILE A 88 -4.45 4.11 -17.23
CA ILE A 88 -5.90 4.08 -17.47
C ILE A 88 -6.44 5.42 -18.02
N LEU A 89 -5.56 6.21 -18.64
CA LEU A 89 -5.88 7.45 -19.37
C LEU A 89 -6.68 8.46 -18.51
N MET A 90 -6.14 8.80 -17.33
CA MET A 90 -6.68 9.84 -16.46
C MET A 90 -5.77 11.09 -16.46
N PRO A 91 -6.29 12.28 -16.13
CA PRO A 91 -5.48 13.49 -16.06
C PRO A 91 -4.48 13.40 -14.91
N HIS A 92 -3.28 13.95 -15.12
CA HIS A 92 -2.27 14.05 -14.09
C HIS A 92 -2.67 15.04 -12.99
N ILE A 93 -2.28 14.71 -11.77
CA ILE A 93 -2.29 15.60 -10.64
C ILE A 93 -0.84 16.06 -10.42
N SER A 94 -0.60 17.38 -10.38
CA SER A 94 0.75 17.88 -10.11
C SER A 94 1.20 17.51 -8.69
N THR A 95 2.50 17.45 -8.47
CA THR A 95 3.04 17.18 -7.13
C THR A 95 2.61 18.27 -6.13
N GLU A 96 2.51 19.51 -6.59
CA GLU A 96 2.09 20.67 -5.78
C GLU A 96 0.62 20.52 -5.36
N LEU A 97 -0.29 20.21 -6.28
CA LEU A 97 -1.71 20.00 -5.98
C LEU A 97 -1.90 18.78 -5.06
N PHE A 98 -1.17 17.68 -5.32
CA PHE A 98 -1.22 16.51 -4.45
C PHE A 98 -0.76 16.84 -3.03
N ARG A 99 0.36 17.57 -2.90
CA ARG A 99 0.89 18.01 -1.61
C ARG A 99 -0.08 18.94 -0.88
N GLU A 100 -0.62 19.96 -1.56
CA GLU A 100 -1.62 20.88 -1.00
C GLU A 100 -2.81 20.11 -0.42
N MET A 101 -3.39 19.20 -1.19
CA MET A 101 -4.57 18.45 -0.77
C MET A 101 -4.27 17.47 0.38
N VAL A 102 -3.11 16.80 0.37
CA VAL A 102 -2.69 15.93 1.48
C VAL A 102 -2.45 16.73 2.74
N THR A 103 -1.73 17.85 2.66
CA THR A 103 -1.45 18.74 3.80
C THR A 103 -2.76 19.24 4.40
N LYS A 104 -3.65 19.80 3.58
CA LYS A 104 -4.97 20.28 4.00
C LYS A 104 -5.83 19.20 4.67
N ALA A 105 -5.82 17.97 4.10
CA ALA A 105 -6.59 16.86 4.68
C ALA A 105 -6.04 16.43 6.06
N VAL A 106 -4.73 16.44 6.25
CA VAL A 106 -4.09 16.11 7.54
C VAL A 106 -4.31 17.23 8.57
N GLU A 107 -4.09 18.49 8.20
CA GLU A 107 -4.28 19.66 9.08
C GLU A 107 -5.71 19.75 9.63
N LEU A 108 -6.71 19.61 8.75
CA LEU A 108 -8.14 19.66 9.12
C LEU A 108 -8.59 18.50 10.01
N ASN A 109 -7.76 17.46 10.14
CA ASN A 109 -8.05 16.24 10.91
C ASN A 109 -6.90 15.89 11.87
N LYS A 110 -6.06 16.82 12.26
CA LYS A 110 -4.84 16.57 13.06
C LYS A 110 -5.12 15.92 14.43
N GLU A 111 -6.31 16.09 14.97
CA GLU A 111 -6.73 15.44 16.22
C GLU A 111 -6.90 13.92 16.08
N PHE A 112 -7.10 13.42 14.85
CA PHE A 112 -7.19 11.98 14.55
C PHE A 112 -5.84 11.33 14.27
N VAL A 113 -4.74 12.11 14.27
CA VAL A 113 -3.39 11.52 14.19
C VAL A 113 -3.07 10.88 15.52
N PRO A 114 -2.91 9.53 15.56
CA PRO A 114 -2.71 8.80 16.82
C PRO A 114 -1.51 9.32 17.62
N PRO A 115 -1.55 9.19 18.95
CA PRO A 115 -0.42 9.57 19.82
C PRO A 115 0.84 8.76 19.47
N TYR A 116 2.01 9.37 19.72
CA TYR A 116 3.29 8.67 19.65
C TYR A 116 3.28 7.43 20.56
N GLY A 117 3.85 6.33 20.09
CA GLY A 117 3.92 5.07 20.85
C GLY A 117 2.67 4.21 20.84
N SER A 118 1.55 4.67 20.26
CA SER A 118 0.31 3.87 20.15
C SER A 118 0.39 2.70 19.15
N GLY A 119 1.39 2.68 18.26
CA GLY A 119 1.48 1.74 17.15
C GLY A 119 0.54 2.05 15.97
N ALA A 120 -0.47 2.90 16.16
CA ALA A 120 -1.41 3.33 15.16
C ALA A 120 -0.87 4.50 14.29
N SER A 121 -1.58 4.83 13.23
CA SER A 121 -1.23 5.92 12.29
C SER A 121 -2.49 6.52 11.68
N LEU A 122 -2.41 7.74 11.15
CA LEU A 122 -3.47 8.27 10.30
C LEU A 122 -3.24 7.81 8.87
N TYR A 123 -4.13 6.99 8.34
CA TYR A 123 -4.11 6.55 6.96
C TYR A 123 -4.72 7.63 6.06
N ILE A 124 -4.03 7.97 4.99
CA ILE A 124 -4.44 8.97 4.00
C ILE A 124 -4.78 8.23 2.72
N ARG A 125 -5.99 8.44 2.19
CA ARG A 125 -6.49 7.82 0.97
C ARG A 125 -6.73 8.87 -0.11
N PRO A 126 -5.77 9.16 -1.01
CA PRO A 126 -6.04 9.80 -2.27
C PRO A 126 -6.81 8.86 -3.20
N LEU A 127 -7.88 9.35 -3.80
CA LEU A 127 -8.76 8.62 -4.73
C LEU A 127 -9.09 9.52 -5.91
N LEU A 128 -8.79 9.08 -7.12
CA LEU A 128 -9.14 9.74 -8.37
C LEU A 128 -10.12 8.86 -9.14
N ILE A 129 -11.28 9.42 -9.51
CA ILE A 129 -12.35 8.70 -10.22
C ILE A 129 -12.84 9.48 -11.43
N GLY A 130 -13.18 8.76 -12.49
CA GLY A 130 -13.86 9.31 -13.67
C GLY A 130 -15.36 9.45 -13.41
N THR A 131 -15.90 10.65 -13.62
CA THR A 131 -17.28 11.00 -13.22
C THR A 131 -18.21 11.32 -14.38
N SER A 132 -17.71 11.44 -15.62
CA SER A 132 -18.58 11.70 -16.78
C SER A 132 -19.63 10.62 -17.00
N ALA A 133 -20.83 11.06 -17.33
CA ALA A 133 -21.92 10.19 -17.73
C ALA A 133 -21.73 9.72 -19.18
N GLN A 134 -21.46 8.41 -19.36
CA GLN A 134 -21.30 7.83 -20.70
C GLN A 134 -21.56 6.31 -20.67
N VAL A 135 -21.89 5.76 -21.83
CA VAL A 135 -22.09 4.31 -22.03
C VAL A 135 -20.96 3.69 -22.84
N GLY A 136 -20.35 4.44 -23.77
CA GLY A 136 -19.22 3.95 -24.55
C GLY A 136 -17.96 3.84 -23.71
N VAL A 137 -17.09 2.84 -24.02
CA VAL A 137 -15.80 2.65 -23.34
C VAL A 137 -14.78 3.67 -23.86
N ASN A 138 -14.74 4.82 -23.20
CA ASN A 138 -13.82 5.91 -23.46
C ASN A 138 -13.34 6.54 -22.16
N PRO A 139 -12.20 7.23 -22.11
CA PRO A 139 -11.80 8.00 -20.95
C PRO A 139 -12.87 9.02 -20.55
N SER A 140 -13.03 9.23 -19.27
CA SER A 140 -13.89 10.29 -18.73
C SER A 140 -13.43 11.66 -19.21
N LYS A 141 -14.35 12.62 -19.30
CA LYS A 141 -14.05 14.03 -19.56
C LYS A 141 -14.00 14.86 -18.28
N GLU A 142 -14.63 14.36 -17.23
CA GLU A 142 -14.65 14.98 -15.91
C GLU A 142 -14.16 13.98 -14.86
N TYR A 143 -13.44 14.46 -13.86
CA TYR A 143 -12.89 13.64 -12.80
C TYR A 143 -13.05 14.33 -11.45
N LEU A 144 -13.06 13.52 -10.41
CA LEU A 144 -13.05 13.98 -9.04
C LEU A 144 -11.84 13.37 -8.30
N PHE A 145 -10.97 14.23 -7.79
CA PHE A 145 -9.90 13.85 -6.90
C PHE A 145 -10.30 14.13 -5.46
N ILE A 146 -10.28 13.09 -4.61
CA ILE A 146 -10.70 13.13 -3.21
C ILE A 146 -9.52 12.69 -2.34
N ILE A 147 -9.29 13.38 -1.24
CA ILE A 147 -8.43 12.88 -0.16
C ILE A 147 -9.25 12.82 1.12
N PHE A 148 -9.38 11.64 1.70
CA PHE A 148 -9.89 11.45 3.04
C PHE A 148 -8.86 10.76 3.92
N VAL A 149 -9.02 10.88 5.22
CA VAL A 149 -8.14 10.28 6.22
C VAL A 149 -8.95 9.44 7.20
N THR A 150 -8.31 8.42 7.77
CA THR A 150 -8.91 7.59 8.82
C THR A 150 -7.82 7.05 9.74
N PRO A 151 -7.99 7.08 11.06
CA PRO A 151 -7.03 6.47 11.97
C PRO A 151 -7.10 4.93 11.86
N VAL A 152 -5.94 4.28 11.78
CA VAL A 152 -5.82 2.83 11.62
C VAL A 152 -4.75 2.26 12.55
N GLY A 153 -4.97 1.02 12.98
CA GLY A 153 -3.99 0.19 13.65
C GLY A 153 -3.13 -0.62 12.68
N PRO A 154 -2.45 -1.66 13.16
CA PRO A 154 -1.72 -2.59 12.32
C PRO A 154 -2.64 -3.28 11.31
N TYR A 155 -2.15 -3.46 10.07
CA TYR A 155 -2.91 -4.13 9.01
C TYR A 155 -3.17 -5.60 9.33
N PHE A 156 -2.14 -6.32 9.77
CA PHE A 156 -2.28 -7.68 10.28
C PHE A 156 -2.57 -7.65 11.78
N LYS A 157 -3.54 -8.46 12.23
CA LYS A 157 -4.02 -8.47 13.62
C LYS A 157 -2.92 -8.69 14.67
N LYS A 158 -1.88 -9.46 14.31
CA LYS A 158 -0.74 -9.74 15.20
C LYS A 158 0.33 -8.64 15.22
N GLY A 159 0.16 -7.56 14.41
CA GLY A 159 1.17 -6.52 14.26
C GLY A 159 2.46 -7.05 13.62
N PHE A 160 3.62 -6.66 14.17
CA PHE A 160 4.94 -7.16 13.73
C PHE A 160 5.23 -8.54 14.36
N ALA A 161 4.61 -9.56 13.79
CA ALA A 161 4.77 -10.97 14.19
C ALA A 161 4.71 -11.83 12.93
N VAL A 162 5.17 -13.08 13.03
CA VAL A 162 5.11 -14.01 11.89
C VAL A 162 3.66 -14.39 11.58
N ASN A 163 3.38 -14.52 10.30
CA ASN A 163 2.09 -14.91 9.76
C ASN A 163 2.29 -16.02 8.72
N ASP A 164 1.29 -16.90 8.58
CA ASP A 164 1.30 -17.95 7.56
C ASP A 164 0.60 -17.45 6.29
N PHE A 165 1.20 -17.75 5.14
CA PHE A 165 0.73 -17.34 3.81
C PHE A 165 0.45 -18.59 2.97
N VAL A 166 -0.33 -18.42 1.89
CA VAL A 166 -0.70 -19.51 0.99
C VAL A 166 -0.48 -19.14 -0.46
N ILE A 167 0.00 -20.07 -1.26
CA ILE A 167 0.09 -19.96 -2.73
C ILE A 167 -1.16 -20.57 -3.34
N TYR A 168 -1.87 -19.78 -4.18
CA TYR A 168 -2.95 -20.28 -5.01
C TYR A 168 -2.56 -20.22 -6.49
N ARG A 169 -2.53 -21.39 -7.16
CA ARG A 169 -2.16 -21.50 -8.58
C ARG A 169 -3.32 -21.25 -9.52
N HIS A 170 -4.55 -21.44 -9.04
CA HIS A 170 -5.78 -21.31 -9.81
C HIS A 170 -6.27 -19.86 -9.99
N CYS A 171 -5.54 -18.89 -9.49
CA CYS A 171 -5.88 -17.47 -9.66
C CYS A 171 -4.66 -16.64 -10.05
N ASP A 172 -4.91 -15.57 -10.80
CA ASP A 172 -3.94 -14.57 -11.19
C ASP A 172 -4.26 -13.23 -10.52
N ARG A 173 -3.23 -12.51 -10.13
CA ARG A 173 -3.38 -11.15 -9.67
C ARG A 173 -3.62 -10.17 -10.83
N ALA A 174 -2.83 -10.31 -11.88
CA ALA A 174 -2.90 -9.46 -13.07
C ALA A 174 -2.21 -10.13 -14.27
N ALA A 175 -2.65 -9.79 -15.47
CA ALA A 175 -1.96 -10.19 -16.69
C ALA A 175 -0.56 -9.54 -16.78
N PRO A 176 0.45 -10.19 -17.41
CA PRO A 176 1.83 -9.71 -17.48
C PRO A 176 2.00 -8.31 -18.10
N LEU A 177 1.16 -7.96 -19.08
CA LEU A 177 1.13 -6.66 -19.76
C LEU A 177 -0.16 -5.88 -19.47
N GLY A 178 -0.88 -6.25 -18.42
CA GLY A 178 -2.11 -5.59 -17.99
C GLY A 178 -1.85 -4.42 -17.03
N THR A 179 -2.79 -4.23 -16.12
CA THR A 179 -2.79 -3.10 -15.19
C THR A 179 -2.06 -3.37 -13.86
N GLY A 180 -1.42 -4.54 -13.69
CA GLY A 180 -0.82 -4.96 -12.41
C GLY A 180 0.16 -3.96 -11.79
N ARG A 181 0.94 -3.25 -12.63
CA ARG A 181 1.90 -2.22 -12.20
C ARG A 181 1.28 -0.90 -11.77
N PHE A 182 -0.02 -0.70 -11.99
CA PHE A 182 -0.76 0.51 -11.67
C PHE A 182 -1.63 0.31 -10.43
N LYS A 183 -1.81 1.37 -9.64
CA LYS A 183 -2.61 1.30 -8.42
C LYS A 183 -4.07 1.64 -8.71
N VAL A 184 -4.76 0.70 -9.35
CA VAL A 184 -6.13 0.84 -9.85
C VAL A 184 -7.09 -0.15 -9.19
N GLY A 185 -8.34 0.26 -8.96
CA GLY A 185 -9.32 -0.53 -8.20
C GLY A 185 -9.58 -1.92 -8.77
N GLY A 186 -9.53 -2.08 -10.10
CA GLY A 186 -9.77 -3.38 -10.76
C GLY A 186 -8.81 -4.49 -10.32
N ASN A 187 -7.53 -4.17 -10.09
CA ASN A 187 -6.56 -5.16 -9.62
C ASN A 187 -6.93 -5.72 -8.23
N TYR A 188 -7.52 -4.89 -7.37
CA TYR A 188 -7.93 -5.29 -6.03
C TYR A 188 -9.25 -6.07 -6.04
N ALA A 189 -10.20 -5.68 -6.90
CA ALA A 189 -11.43 -6.43 -7.08
C ALA A 189 -11.17 -7.85 -7.58
N ALA A 190 -10.23 -8.02 -8.52
CA ALA A 190 -9.82 -9.33 -9.04
C ALA A 190 -9.24 -10.25 -7.94
N GLY A 191 -8.54 -9.69 -6.95
CA GLY A 191 -7.92 -10.44 -5.86
C GLY A 191 -8.86 -10.82 -4.71
N MET A 192 -10.07 -10.25 -4.62
CA MET A 192 -10.96 -10.45 -3.47
C MET A 192 -11.30 -11.91 -3.20
N LYS A 193 -11.53 -12.72 -4.24
CA LYS A 193 -11.86 -14.14 -4.09
C LYS A 193 -10.74 -14.90 -3.41
N ALA A 194 -9.51 -14.75 -3.89
CA ALA A 194 -8.35 -15.43 -3.33
C ALA A 194 -8.06 -14.97 -1.89
N SER A 195 -8.15 -13.66 -1.63
CA SER A 195 -7.96 -13.10 -0.30
C SER A 195 -9.01 -13.59 0.71
N CYS A 196 -10.29 -13.63 0.34
CA CYS A 196 -11.35 -14.16 1.20
C CYS A 196 -11.14 -15.66 1.47
N GLN A 197 -10.72 -16.42 0.46
CA GLN A 197 -10.41 -17.85 0.62
C GLN A 197 -9.25 -18.04 1.60
N ALA A 198 -8.12 -17.35 1.42
CA ALA A 198 -6.97 -17.42 2.31
C ALA A 198 -7.36 -17.16 3.78
N HIS A 199 -8.11 -16.09 4.02
CA HIS A 199 -8.58 -15.77 5.36
C HIS A 199 -9.53 -16.84 5.95
N SER A 200 -10.41 -17.43 5.14
CA SER A 200 -11.32 -18.49 5.59
C SER A 200 -10.59 -19.80 5.93
N GLU A 201 -9.45 -20.03 5.29
CA GLU A 201 -8.57 -21.18 5.55
C GLU A 201 -7.53 -20.90 6.67
N GLY A 202 -7.55 -19.69 7.26
CA GLY A 202 -6.71 -19.33 8.41
C GLY A 202 -5.37 -18.70 8.06
N TYR A 203 -5.10 -18.45 6.78
CA TYR A 203 -3.91 -17.72 6.33
C TYR A 203 -4.09 -16.20 6.45
N ALA A 204 -2.98 -15.51 6.66
CA ALA A 204 -3.00 -14.05 6.74
C ALA A 204 -3.08 -13.38 5.36
N CYS A 205 -2.56 -14.04 4.31
CA CYS A 205 -2.50 -13.51 2.96
C CYS A 205 -2.22 -14.61 1.94
N GLU A 206 -2.66 -14.38 0.71
CA GLU A 206 -2.30 -15.18 -0.46
C GLU A 206 -1.01 -14.66 -1.11
N ILE A 207 -0.27 -15.55 -1.75
CA ILE A 207 0.86 -15.25 -2.65
C ILE A 207 0.45 -15.60 -4.07
N TYR A 208 0.65 -14.65 -4.97
CA TYR A 208 0.44 -14.84 -6.41
C TYR A 208 1.75 -15.21 -7.09
N LEU A 209 1.67 -16.20 -7.96
CA LEU A 209 2.73 -16.51 -8.93
C LEU A 209 2.48 -15.75 -10.22
N ASP A 210 3.51 -15.62 -11.04
CA ASP A 210 3.40 -15.04 -12.37
C ASP A 210 2.31 -15.74 -13.21
N ALA A 211 1.50 -14.95 -13.91
CA ALA A 211 0.33 -15.46 -14.64
C ALA A 211 0.69 -16.34 -15.84
N LYS A 212 1.92 -16.24 -16.36
CA LYS A 212 2.33 -16.93 -17.59
C LYS A 212 2.85 -18.36 -17.32
N GLU A 213 3.75 -18.51 -16.35
CA GLU A 213 4.47 -19.76 -16.12
C GLU A 213 4.09 -20.44 -14.80
N LYS A 214 3.44 -19.69 -13.89
CA LYS A 214 3.12 -20.14 -12.51
C LYS A 214 4.33 -20.65 -11.75
N LYS A 215 5.47 -20.00 -11.98
CA LYS A 215 6.78 -20.41 -11.49
C LYS A 215 7.43 -19.36 -10.58
N TYR A 216 7.20 -18.08 -10.85
CA TYR A 216 7.89 -17.00 -10.17
C TYR A 216 6.94 -16.28 -9.23
N ILE A 217 7.43 -15.90 -8.06
CA ILE A 217 6.66 -15.10 -7.09
C ILE A 217 6.44 -13.70 -7.66
N ASP A 218 5.20 -13.23 -7.66
CA ASP A 218 4.84 -11.86 -8.01
C ASP A 218 4.57 -11.02 -6.74
N GLU A 219 3.43 -11.15 -6.12
CA GLU A 219 3.03 -10.33 -4.96
C GLU A 219 2.32 -11.14 -3.88
N CYS A 220 2.26 -10.58 -2.68
CA CYS A 220 1.50 -11.08 -1.53
C CYS A 220 0.24 -10.24 -1.37
N GLY A 221 -0.90 -10.65 -1.93
CA GLY A 221 -2.14 -9.88 -1.85
C GLY A 221 -1.96 -8.43 -2.33
N ALA A 222 -1.99 -7.50 -1.38
CA ALA A 222 -1.78 -6.07 -1.60
C ALA A 222 -0.39 -5.57 -1.16
N ALA A 223 0.60 -6.46 -1.01
CA ALA A 223 1.95 -6.19 -0.50
C ALA A 223 3.02 -6.86 -1.39
N ASN A 224 4.24 -6.32 -1.41
CA ASN A 224 5.35 -6.94 -2.14
C ASN A 224 6.04 -8.01 -1.29
N PHE A 225 6.54 -9.05 -1.92
CA PHE A 225 7.36 -10.10 -1.30
C PHE A 225 8.80 -9.62 -1.08
N ILE A 226 9.38 -10.02 0.05
CA ILE A 226 10.78 -9.85 0.43
C ILE A 226 11.33 -11.20 0.87
N GLY A 227 12.53 -11.56 0.38
CA GLY A 227 13.32 -12.68 0.89
C GLY A 227 14.70 -12.20 1.36
N ILE A 228 15.20 -12.75 2.45
CA ILE A 228 16.57 -12.55 2.95
C ILE A 228 17.32 -13.86 2.82
N LYS A 229 18.49 -13.82 2.16
CA LYS A 229 19.36 -14.98 1.94
C LYS A 229 20.80 -14.58 2.17
N GLY A 230 21.36 -15.02 3.30
CA GLY A 230 22.68 -14.56 3.74
C GLY A 230 22.71 -13.03 3.86
N ASN A 231 23.56 -12.38 3.09
CA ASN A 231 23.67 -10.91 3.03
C ASN A 231 22.89 -10.29 1.84
N SER A 232 21.95 -11.02 1.23
CA SER A 232 21.14 -10.53 0.11
C SER A 232 19.73 -10.21 0.54
N TYR A 233 19.24 -9.02 0.14
CA TYR A 233 17.83 -8.61 0.13
C TYR A 233 17.27 -8.89 -1.25
N VAL A 234 16.35 -9.85 -1.38
CA VAL A 234 15.79 -10.32 -2.64
C VAL A 234 14.33 -9.91 -2.74
N THR A 235 13.92 -9.34 -3.87
CA THR A 235 12.52 -9.00 -4.12
C THR A 235 12.14 -9.26 -5.59
N PRO A 236 10.93 -9.76 -5.86
CA PRO A 236 10.48 -10.03 -7.20
C PRO A 236 10.45 -8.80 -8.10
N LYS A 237 10.75 -9.01 -9.38
CA LYS A 237 10.63 -8.00 -10.43
C LYS A 237 9.90 -8.59 -11.63
N SER A 238 8.76 -8.03 -11.97
CA SER A 238 8.00 -8.33 -13.17
C SER A 238 7.21 -7.12 -13.64
N THR A 239 6.58 -7.22 -14.81
CA THR A 239 5.74 -6.13 -15.38
C THR A 239 4.36 -6.07 -14.74
N SER A 240 3.94 -7.08 -13.98
CA SER A 240 2.66 -7.18 -13.29
C SER A 240 2.71 -6.68 -11.83
N ILE A 241 3.90 -6.51 -11.25
CA ILE A 241 4.08 -6.10 -9.85
C ILE A 241 3.91 -4.59 -9.71
N LEU A 242 3.16 -4.16 -8.68
CA LEU A 242 3.07 -2.75 -8.30
C LEU A 242 4.39 -2.29 -7.69
N PRO A 243 5.04 -1.22 -8.22
CA PRO A 243 6.23 -0.65 -7.61
C PRO A 243 5.93 -0.09 -6.22
N SER A 244 6.31 -0.82 -5.17
CA SER A 244 6.03 -0.42 -3.79
C SER A 244 6.99 0.65 -3.31
N ILE A 245 6.43 1.73 -2.75
CA ILE A 245 7.21 2.81 -2.13
C ILE A 245 7.89 2.31 -0.85
N THR A 246 7.21 1.45 -0.08
CA THR A 246 7.80 0.83 1.11
C THR A 246 8.96 -0.08 0.74
N ASN A 247 8.79 -0.95 -0.28
CA ASN A 247 9.86 -1.83 -0.73
C ASN A 247 11.08 -1.03 -1.23
N ASN A 248 10.86 0.04 -2.00
CA ASN A 248 11.94 0.93 -2.43
C ASN A 248 12.71 1.55 -1.25
N SER A 249 12.00 1.91 -0.18
CA SER A 249 12.63 2.43 1.03
C SER A 249 13.42 1.34 1.77
N LEU A 250 12.87 0.13 1.87
CA LEU A 250 13.54 -1.01 2.51
C LEU A 250 14.78 -1.46 1.73
N MET A 251 14.75 -1.49 0.40
CA MET A 251 15.92 -1.75 -0.45
C MET A 251 17.02 -0.76 -0.20
N ARG A 252 16.70 0.53 -0.06
CA ARG A 252 17.70 1.55 0.27
C ARG A 252 18.29 1.33 1.65
N LEU A 253 17.45 1.06 2.67
CA LEU A 253 17.94 0.76 4.01
C LEU A 253 18.80 -0.51 4.04
N ALA A 254 18.42 -1.56 3.31
CA ALA A 254 19.22 -2.77 3.19
C ALA A 254 20.60 -2.50 2.56
N ALA A 255 20.66 -1.69 1.49
CA ALA A 255 21.93 -1.28 0.88
C ALA A 255 22.81 -0.50 1.87
N ASP A 256 22.21 0.39 2.66
CA ASP A 256 22.95 1.16 3.68
C ASP A 256 23.39 0.29 4.88
N MET A 257 22.79 -0.89 5.07
CA MET A 257 23.26 -1.94 5.99
C MET A 257 24.38 -2.81 5.38
N GLY A 258 24.83 -2.52 4.15
CA GLY A 258 25.84 -3.28 3.45
C GLY A 258 25.34 -4.58 2.81
N MET A 259 24.02 -4.71 2.61
CA MET A 259 23.43 -5.87 1.94
C MET A 259 23.44 -5.70 0.43
N THR A 260 23.53 -6.83 -0.30
CA THR A 260 23.29 -6.87 -1.75
C THR A 260 21.78 -6.84 -2.01
N VAL A 261 21.33 -5.89 -2.81
CA VAL A 261 19.91 -5.79 -3.20
C VAL A 261 19.70 -6.42 -4.57
N GLU A 262 18.85 -7.45 -4.62
CA GLU A 262 18.54 -8.21 -5.83
C GLU A 262 17.06 -8.02 -6.22
N GLN A 263 16.81 -7.31 -7.32
CA GLN A 263 15.50 -7.23 -7.95
C GLN A 263 15.50 -8.11 -9.20
N ARG A 264 14.87 -9.28 -9.12
CA ARG A 264 14.87 -10.29 -10.18
C ARG A 264 13.62 -11.17 -10.13
N GLN A 265 13.47 -12.08 -11.11
CA GLN A 265 12.52 -13.18 -10.95
C GLN A 265 12.97 -14.05 -9.78
N VAL A 266 12.02 -14.45 -8.95
CA VAL A 266 12.23 -15.31 -7.76
C VAL A 266 11.44 -16.59 -7.99
N PRO A 267 12.10 -17.71 -8.36
CA PRO A 267 11.43 -18.99 -8.50
C PRO A 267 10.80 -19.43 -7.17
N GLU A 268 9.65 -20.06 -7.23
CA GLU A 268 8.94 -20.53 -6.02
C GLU A 268 9.81 -21.47 -5.19
N GLU A 269 10.54 -22.38 -5.83
CA GLU A 269 11.41 -23.32 -5.14
C GLU A 269 12.53 -22.67 -4.35
N GLU A 270 12.87 -21.40 -4.64
CA GLU A 270 13.83 -20.61 -3.87
C GLU A 270 13.34 -20.29 -2.47
N LEU A 271 12.01 -20.35 -2.21
CA LEU A 271 11.43 -20.20 -0.87
C LEU A 271 12.08 -21.11 0.17
N ALA A 272 12.49 -22.32 -0.20
CA ALA A 272 13.18 -23.25 0.68
C ALA A 272 14.58 -22.78 1.14
N THR A 273 15.13 -21.73 0.51
CA THR A 273 16.51 -21.28 0.74
C THR A 273 16.61 -19.92 1.43
N PHE A 274 15.49 -19.25 1.67
CA PHE A 274 15.49 -17.98 2.40
C PHE A 274 15.65 -18.20 3.91
N ASP A 275 16.49 -17.39 4.52
CA ASP A 275 16.67 -17.35 5.99
C ASP A 275 15.49 -16.61 6.65
N GLU A 276 14.96 -15.59 5.96
CA GLU A 276 13.78 -14.83 6.37
C GLU A 276 12.94 -14.49 5.13
N ALA A 277 11.63 -14.40 5.28
CA ALA A 277 10.73 -13.85 4.25
C ALA A 277 9.69 -12.93 4.89
N GLY A 278 9.18 -12.01 4.10
CA GLY A 278 8.17 -11.05 4.53
C GLY A 278 7.38 -10.43 3.39
N ALA A 279 6.30 -9.78 3.75
CA ALA A 279 5.53 -8.91 2.87
C ALA A 279 5.67 -7.46 3.32
N CYS A 280 5.71 -6.50 2.38
CA CYS A 280 5.84 -5.09 2.70
C CYS A 280 4.90 -4.19 1.89
N GLY A 281 4.47 -3.10 2.51
CA GLY A 281 3.62 -2.08 1.90
C GLY A 281 3.21 -1.02 2.91
N THR A 282 2.56 0.06 2.46
CA THR A 282 2.14 1.16 3.35
C THR A 282 1.25 0.67 4.51
N ALA A 283 0.34 -0.25 4.24
CA ALA A 283 -0.57 -0.77 5.26
C ALA A 283 0.15 -1.72 6.23
N ALA A 284 0.87 -2.71 5.69
CA ALA A 284 1.56 -3.75 6.45
C ALA A 284 2.87 -3.28 7.09
N VAL A 285 3.52 -2.24 6.54
CA VAL A 285 4.91 -1.83 6.81
C VAL A 285 5.86 -2.97 6.41
N VAL A 286 6.18 -3.86 7.32
CA VAL A 286 6.81 -5.17 7.09
C VAL A 286 6.03 -6.21 7.89
N SER A 287 5.65 -7.30 7.26
CA SER A 287 5.00 -8.45 7.91
C SER A 287 5.84 -9.69 7.68
N PRO A 288 6.55 -10.18 8.70
CA PRO A 288 7.33 -11.41 8.60
C PRO A 288 6.46 -12.62 8.30
N ILE A 289 6.98 -13.56 7.50
CA ILE A 289 6.32 -14.80 7.11
C ILE A 289 6.91 -15.96 7.92
N GLY A 290 6.04 -16.73 8.55
CA GLY A 290 6.43 -17.94 9.28
C GLY A 290 6.49 -19.18 8.40
N ARG A 291 5.43 -19.37 7.62
CA ARG A 291 5.26 -20.51 6.70
C ARG A 291 4.51 -20.09 5.45
N ILE A 292 4.84 -20.73 4.33
CA ILE A 292 4.14 -20.58 3.07
C ILE A 292 3.70 -21.97 2.60
N ASP A 293 2.41 -22.18 2.40
CA ASP A 293 1.85 -23.43 1.92
C ASP A 293 1.42 -23.31 0.44
N ASP A 294 1.94 -24.16 -0.43
CA ASP A 294 1.37 -24.41 -1.74
C ASP A 294 0.39 -25.59 -1.61
N VAL A 295 -0.86 -25.26 -1.39
CA VAL A 295 -1.89 -26.25 -1.08
C VAL A 295 -2.25 -27.14 -2.26
N GLU A 296 -2.07 -26.66 -3.49
CA GLU A 296 -2.38 -27.41 -4.71
C GLU A 296 -1.32 -28.46 -5.03
N ASN A 297 -0.06 -28.20 -4.70
CA ASN A 297 1.05 -29.14 -4.86
C ASN A 297 1.39 -29.92 -3.57
N GLY A 298 0.77 -29.58 -2.44
CA GLY A 298 1.05 -30.22 -1.15
C GLY A 298 2.46 -29.92 -0.62
N VAL A 299 3.01 -28.74 -0.94
CA VAL A 299 4.34 -28.30 -0.48
C VAL A 299 4.20 -27.25 0.61
N SER A 300 5.05 -27.32 1.63
CA SER A 300 5.10 -26.34 2.71
C SER A 300 6.53 -25.85 2.91
N TYR A 301 6.72 -24.55 2.89
CA TYR A 301 8.00 -23.88 3.10
C TYR A 301 8.03 -23.27 4.50
N GLN A 302 8.76 -23.89 5.43
CA GLN A 302 8.96 -23.37 6.79
C GLN A 302 10.07 -22.32 6.76
N ILE A 303 9.72 -21.04 6.87
CA ILE A 303 10.65 -19.91 6.86
C ILE A 303 11.14 -19.64 8.29
N SER A 304 10.24 -19.30 9.22
CA SER A 304 10.63 -19.08 10.61
C SER A 304 10.57 -20.40 11.39
N LYS A 305 11.73 -20.84 11.91
CA LYS A 305 11.84 -22.10 12.64
C LYS A 305 11.41 -22.01 14.11
N ASP A 306 11.49 -20.81 14.68
CA ASP A 306 11.19 -20.55 16.10
C ASP A 306 9.89 -19.74 16.31
N GLY A 307 9.17 -19.45 15.23
CA GLY A 307 7.94 -18.67 15.24
C GLY A 307 8.14 -17.18 15.51
N LYS A 308 9.36 -16.66 15.31
CA LYS A 308 9.70 -15.25 15.53
C LYS A 308 10.12 -14.55 14.23
N PRO A 309 9.96 -13.22 14.15
CA PRO A 309 10.56 -12.43 13.08
C PRO A 309 12.08 -12.58 13.07
N GLY A 310 12.65 -12.68 11.87
CA GLY A 310 14.10 -12.74 11.72
C GLY A 310 14.78 -11.40 12.04
N PRO A 311 16.10 -11.42 12.34
CA PRO A 311 16.84 -10.23 12.77
C PRO A 311 16.93 -9.15 11.71
N VAL A 312 17.09 -9.51 10.42
CA VAL A 312 17.23 -8.53 9.32
C VAL A 312 15.92 -7.80 9.08
N LEU A 313 14.79 -8.51 8.98
CA LEU A 313 13.48 -7.88 8.82
C LEU A 313 13.11 -7.03 10.05
N THR A 314 13.52 -7.44 11.25
CA THR A 314 13.33 -6.67 12.48
C THR A 314 14.11 -5.36 12.44
N GLU A 315 15.37 -5.39 12.01
CA GLU A 315 16.20 -4.20 11.89
C GLU A 315 15.66 -3.24 10.82
N LEU A 316 15.29 -3.75 9.65
CA LEU A 316 14.69 -2.97 8.58
C LEU A 316 13.38 -2.31 9.02
N TYR A 317 12.50 -3.04 9.70
CA TYR A 317 11.28 -2.51 10.27
C TYR A 317 11.57 -1.38 11.27
N THR A 318 12.50 -1.60 12.19
CA THR A 318 12.87 -0.65 13.23
C THR A 318 13.43 0.65 12.65
N ARG A 319 14.35 0.56 11.69
CA ARG A 319 14.93 1.72 11.00
C ARG A 319 13.88 2.51 10.24
N LEU A 320 13.03 1.82 9.48
CA LEU A 320 11.95 2.47 8.74
C LEU A 320 10.99 3.22 9.66
N ARG A 321 10.59 2.59 10.77
CA ARG A 321 9.67 3.21 11.76
C ARG A 321 10.33 4.40 12.46
N ALA A 322 11.60 4.31 12.80
CA ALA A 322 12.33 5.41 13.43
C ALA A 322 12.37 6.66 12.53
N ILE A 323 12.55 6.49 11.21
CA ILE A 323 12.48 7.59 10.24
C ILE A 323 11.05 8.14 10.15
N GLN A 324 10.04 7.27 10.05
CA GLN A 324 8.64 7.66 9.94
C GLN A 324 8.14 8.49 11.13
N TYR A 325 8.60 8.16 12.34
CA TYR A 325 8.26 8.90 13.56
C TYR A 325 9.17 10.12 13.81
N GLY A 326 10.29 10.22 13.11
CA GLY A 326 11.30 11.24 13.36
C GLY A 326 12.10 10.99 14.64
N ASP A 327 12.24 9.73 15.05
CA ASP A 327 13.10 9.31 16.17
C ASP A 327 14.58 9.39 15.79
N VAL A 328 14.87 9.34 14.49
CA VAL A 328 16.18 9.56 13.89
C VAL A 328 16.09 10.58 12.76
N ALA A 329 17.23 11.14 12.38
CA ALA A 329 17.31 12.02 11.21
C ALA A 329 16.87 11.27 9.93
N ASP A 330 16.25 11.99 9.00
CA ASP A 330 15.89 11.51 7.67
C ASP A 330 16.94 11.95 6.63
N PRO A 331 17.95 11.12 6.33
CA PRO A 331 19.01 11.49 5.39
C PRO A 331 18.56 11.43 3.93
N TYR A 332 17.34 10.97 3.68
CA TYR A 332 16.82 10.72 2.34
C TYR A 332 15.78 11.74 1.87
N GLY A 333 15.30 12.61 2.76
CA GLY A 333 14.21 13.54 2.47
C GLY A 333 12.87 12.83 2.23
N TRP A 334 12.61 11.71 2.92
CA TRP A 334 11.39 10.92 2.77
C TRP A 334 10.20 11.47 3.55
N VAL A 335 10.47 12.33 4.51
CA VAL A 335 9.48 12.80 5.47
C VAL A 335 9.11 14.26 5.18
N THR A 336 7.82 14.50 4.99
CA THR A 336 7.24 15.85 4.94
C THR A 336 6.61 16.17 6.29
N VAL A 337 7.07 17.22 6.95
CA VAL A 337 6.49 17.69 8.21
C VAL A 337 5.26 18.55 7.89
N ILE A 338 4.14 18.27 8.56
CA ILE A 338 2.91 19.07 8.52
C ILE A 338 2.86 19.88 9.83
N GLU A 339 2.68 21.17 9.71
CA GLU A 339 2.66 22.12 10.85
C GLU A 339 1.30 22.24 11.55
#